data_70e5a50c6238d36f56b5bfcc08d0cba1
#
_entry.id   70e5a50c6238d36f56b5bfcc08d0cba1
#
_cell.length_a   1.000
_cell.length_b   1.000
_cell.length_c   1.000
_cell.angle_alpha   90.00
_cell.angle_beta   90.00
_cell.angle_gamma   90.00
#
_symmetry.space_group_name_H-M   'P 1'
#
loop_
_entity.id
_entity.type
_entity.pdbx_description
1 polymer ?
#
loop_
_entity_poly.entity_id
_entity_poly.type
_entity_poly.pdbx_seq_one_letter_code
_entity_poly.pdbx_strand_id
1 'polypeptide(L)'
;MPSFSATTGGALAAPRPQRSVGAVRALTARFDEPMPLSCGRALDGFELAYETYGTLNGDRSNAVLICHALNASHHVAGYYEGDEDNVGWWDNMVGPGKALDTERFFVVGVNNLGSCFGSSGPTTMNPATGNPWGADFPIVTVEDWVDAQARLADRLGIDRWAAVMGGSLGGMQALAWAIRYPERIRHALVIAAAPNLSAENIAFNEVARQAILTDPDFHGGHFAASMTKPRRGLRVARMIGHITYLSDQQMETRFGRQLREGLQFSFAPEFQIESYLRHQGEKFAEYYDANTYLRITKALDYFDPASATGGSLAKALAPASCKFLVIAFTTDWRFPAARSREIVKALVDNKRDVSYAEIEAPHGHDAFLLDDEQYHAIVASYFERVGRDLKDYSTFRLGPEISRAVEDRMAKARRADYAAIAAWVPGKASVLDLGCGDGSLLAYLSRERDVRGYGVEITDAGVRSSIANSINVLQRDLEAGLAGFDDNSFELVILSQTLQAMRHIEEIVAEMLRVGRHAIVSFPNFGHWRHRLQILRGRMPVSKSLPYDWYDTPNIHLCTVADFDAFLESRGCEIENRVVLAQGAQVSVAPNLLGELAIYRFRRRRARTMGGSRETSVRT
;
A
#
# COMPACT_ATOMS: atom_id res chain seq x y z
N MET A 1 -16.91 5.67 -19.76
CA MET A 1 -15.48 5.81 -20.08
C MET A 1 -15.12 4.85 -21.19
N PRO A 2 -14.46 5.26 -22.27
CA PRO A 2 -13.91 4.28 -23.18
C PRO A 2 -12.76 3.55 -22.51
N SER A 3 -12.81 2.22 -22.57
CA SER A 3 -11.83 1.30 -22.02
C SER A 3 -10.40 1.64 -22.43
N PHE A 4 -9.44 1.40 -21.53
CA PHE A 4 -8.01 1.34 -21.83
C PHE A 4 -7.69 0.07 -22.64
N SER A 5 -8.28 -0.12 -23.83
CA SER A 5 -7.86 -1.18 -24.72
C SER A 5 -6.96 -0.60 -25.80
N ALA A 6 -5.77 -1.16 -25.94
CA ALA A 6 -4.91 -0.96 -27.09
C ALA A 6 -5.60 -1.56 -28.31
N THR A 7 -6.33 -0.77 -29.09
CA THR A 7 -6.86 -1.20 -30.39
C THR A 7 -5.78 -1.17 -31.45
N THR A 8 -5.22 -2.33 -31.71
CA THR A 8 -4.75 -2.71 -33.04
C THR A 8 -5.96 -3.24 -33.81
N GLY A 9 -6.13 -2.82 -35.05
CA GLY A 9 -7.21 -2.98 -35.99
C GLY A 9 -8.11 -4.21 -35.93
N GLY A 10 -9.36 -4.00 -36.21
CA GLY A 10 -10.41 -4.91 -36.63
C GLY A 10 -10.36 -6.34 -36.11
N ALA A 11 -10.74 -6.58 -34.84
CA ALA A 11 -10.95 -7.91 -34.33
C ALA A 11 -12.39 -8.02 -33.81
N LEU A 12 -13.03 -9.13 -34.15
CA LEU A 12 -14.25 -9.64 -33.53
C LEU A 12 -14.20 -9.40 -32.03
N ALA A 13 -15.30 -8.93 -31.43
CA ALA A 13 -15.41 -8.69 -29.99
C ALA A 13 -14.78 -9.85 -29.21
N ALA A 14 -13.76 -9.55 -28.41
CA ALA A 14 -13.12 -10.55 -27.56
C ALA A 14 -14.18 -11.19 -26.66
N PRO A 15 -14.13 -12.51 -26.39
CA PRO A 15 -15.07 -13.14 -25.47
C PRO A 15 -15.00 -12.42 -24.13
N ARG A 16 -16.16 -11.97 -23.63
CA ARG A 16 -16.27 -11.27 -22.33
C ARG A 16 -15.60 -12.09 -21.24
N PRO A 17 -14.82 -11.46 -20.33
CA PRO A 17 -14.19 -12.19 -19.25
C PRO A 17 -15.27 -12.91 -18.43
N GLN A 18 -15.09 -14.20 -18.17
CA GLN A 18 -16.02 -15.06 -17.42
C GLN A 18 -16.32 -14.57 -15.99
N ARG A 19 -15.69 -13.45 -15.55
CA ARG A 19 -15.72 -12.89 -14.18
C ARG A 19 -16.18 -11.42 -14.17
N SER A 20 -17.02 -10.99 -15.10
CA SER A 20 -17.63 -9.66 -15.08
C SER A 20 -18.83 -9.61 -14.12
N VAL A 21 -19.06 -8.47 -13.49
CA VAL A 21 -20.31 -8.20 -12.73
C VAL A 21 -21.54 -8.07 -13.65
N GLY A 22 -21.32 -7.99 -14.97
CA GLY A 22 -22.39 -7.86 -15.96
C GLY A 22 -22.85 -6.43 -16.19
N ALA A 23 -24.09 -6.28 -16.67
CA ALA A 23 -24.71 -4.98 -16.85
C ALA A 23 -25.01 -4.32 -15.51
N VAL A 24 -24.66 -3.04 -15.36
CA VAL A 24 -24.82 -2.25 -14.17
C VAL A 24 -25.69 -1.02 -14.41
N ARG A 25 -26.14 -0.37 -13.36
CA ARG A 25 -26.95 0.82 -13.44
C ARG A 25 -26.45 1.88 -12.45
N ALA A 26 -26.24 3.09 -12.95
CA ALA A 26 -25.99 4.25 -12.12
C ALA A 26 -27.23 4.60 -11.27
N LEU A 27 -27.01 4.89 -10.00
CA LEU A 27 -27.99 5.31 -9.02
C LEU A 27 -27.67 6.75 -8.57
N THR A 28 -28.68 7.46 -8.07
CA THR A 28 -28.52 8.82 -7.53
C THR A 28 -29.05 8.88 -6.11
N ALA A 29 -28.23 9.36 -5.19
CA ALA A 29 -28.64 9.71 -3.84
C ALA A 29 -28.77 11.22 -3.71
N ARG A 30 -29.95 11.70 -3.31
CA ARG A 30 -30.24 13.12 -3.10
C ARG A 30 -30.23 13.44 -1.61
N PHE A 31 -29.61 14.57 -1.29
CA PHE A 31 -29.52 15.13 0.06
C PHE A 31 -30.06 16.56 0.03
N ASP A 32 -31.11 16.81 0.78
CA ASP A 32 -31.78 18.11 0.86
C ASP A 32 -31.21 18.98 2.01
N GLU A 33 -30.46 18.35 2.92
CA GLU A 33 -29.82 19.05 4.03
C GLU A 33 -28.56 19.80 3.56
N PRO A 34 -28.34 21.06 4.01
CA PRO A 34 -27.15 21.82 3.65
C PRO A 34 -25.86 21.10 4.04
N MET A 35 -24.85 21.21 3.17
CA MET A 35 -23.53 20.69 3.40
C MET A 35 -22.53 21.83 3.48
N PRO A 36 -21.97 22.14 4.65
CA PRO A 36 -20.86 23.09 4.77
C PRO A 36 -19.61 22.51 4.10
N LEU A 37 -18.86 23.37 3.42
CA LEU A 37 -17.63 23.01 2.70
C LEU A 37 -16.43 23.68 3.36
N SER A 38 -15.27 23.03 3.23
CA SER A 38 -13.99 23.52 3.76
C SER A 38 -13.60 24.92 3.26
N CYS A 39 -14.08 25.33 2.08
CA CYS A 39 -13.88 26.68 1.53
C CYS A 39 -14.73 27.78 2.19
N GLY A 40 -15.52 27.48 3.22
CA GLY A 40 -16.40 28.43 3.94
C GLY A 40 -17.75 28.69 3.26
N ARG A 41 -18.03 28.03 2.11
CA ARG A 41 -19.36 28.04 1.47
C ARG A 41 -20.17 26.83 1.91
N ALA A 42 -21.43 26.78 1.50
CA ALA A 42 -22.29 25.60 1.67
C ALA A 42 -23.01 25.29 0.36
N LEU A 43 -23.40 24.03 0.20
CA LEU A 43 -24.40 23.61 -0.78
C LEU A 43 -25.72 23.39 -0.04
N ASP A 44 -26.80 24.04 -0.48
CA ASP A 44 -28.14 23.92 0.15
C ASP A 44 -28.79 22.56 -0.07
N GLY A 45 -28.22 21.75 -0.94
CA GLY A 45 -28.55 20.37 -1.24
C GLY A 45 -27.60 19.87 -2.33
N PHE A 46 -27.47 18.55 -2.44
CA PHE A 46 -26.61 17.94 -3.46
C PHE A 46 -27.04 16.51 -3.80
N GLU A 47 -26.54 16.03 -4.92
CA GLU A 47 -26.74 14.66 -5.40
C GLU A 47 -25.39 13.96 -5.57
N LEU A 48 -25.35 12.66 -5.26
CA LEU A 48 -24.23 11.78 -5.55
C LEU A 48 -24.67 10.68 -6.50
N ALA A 49 -23.98 10.55 -7.62
CA ALA A 49 -24.08 9.39 -8.47
C ALA A 49 -23.22 8.26 -7.89
N TYR A 50 -23.74 7.04 -7.87
CA TYR A 50 -23.06 5.87 -7.34
C TYR A 50 -23.52 4.59 -8.03
N GLU A 51 -22.72 3.55 -7.92
CA GLU A 51 -23.07 2.19 -8.34
C GLU A 51 -22.80 1.19 -7.20
N THR A 52 -23.44 0.05 -7.28
CA THR A 52 -23.26 -1.03 -6.30
C THR A 52 -23.05 -2.36 -7.00
N TYR A 53 -22.18 -3.20 -6.43
CA TYR A 53 -21.83 -4.51 -6.96
C TYR A 53 -21.86 -5.54 -5.84
N GLY A 54 -22.35 -6.75 -6.11
CA GLY A 54 -22.52 -7.80 -5.11
C GLY A 54 -23.73 -7.60 -4.21
N THR A 55 -23.76 -8.29 -3.08
CA THR A 55 -24.91 -8.31 -2.16
C THR A 55 -24.49 -7.89 -0.76
N LEU A 56 -25.21 -6.92 -0.20
CA LEU A 56 -25.03 -6.49 1.19
C LEU A 56 -25.58 -7.56 2.12
N ASN A 57 -24.77 -8.05 3.07
CA ASN A 57 -25.20 -9.06 4.04
C ASN A 57 -26.16 -8.49 5.11
N GLY A 58 -26.77 -9.38 5.89
CA GLY A 58 -27.84 -9.01 6.82
C GLY A 58 -27.42 -8.03 7.92
N ASP A 59 -26.17 -8.10 8.38
CA ASP A 59 -25.58 -7.18 9.38
C ASP A 59 -24.83 -6.01 8.77
N ARG A 60 -24.86 -5.89 7.43
CA ARG A 60 -24.24 -4.83 6.63
C ARG A 60 -22.74 -4.66 6.87
N SER A 61 -22.06 -5.72 7.27
CA SER A 61 -20.64 -5.69 7.66
C SER A 61 -19.68 -5.83 6.48
N ASN A 62 -20.13 -6.36 5.31
CA ASN A 62 -19.30 -6.68 4.15
C ASN A 62 -19.19 -5.55 3.12
N ALA A 63 -19.57 -4.33 3.46
CA ALA A 63 -19.57 -3.20 2.53
C ALA A 63 -18.16 -2.62 2.32
N VAL A 64 -17.76 -2.41 1.06
CA VAL A 64 -16.49 -1.81 0.65
C VAL A 64 -16.75 -0.57 -0.18
N LEU A 65 -16.12 0.55 0.17
CA LEU A 65 -16.17 1.80 -0.58
C LEU A 65 -14.97 1.90 -1.52
N ILE A 66 -15.22 2.17 -2.80
CA ILE A 66 -14.19 2.50 -3.79
C ILE A 66 -14.18 4.01 -4.02
N CYS A 67 -13.03 4.63 -3.75
CA CYS A 67 -12.75 6.03 -4.01
C CYS A 67 -12.00 6.17 -5.33
N HIS A 68 -12.57 6.91 -6.29
CA HIS A 68 -12.01 7.00 -7.63
C HIS A 68 -10.85 8.00 -7.75
N ALA A 69 -9.98 7.78 -8.75
CA ALA A 69 -8.90 8.68 -9.15
C ALA A 69 -9.42 9.90 -9.96
N LEU A 70 -8.53 10.85 -10.28
CA LEU A 70 -8.85 12.16 -10.87
C LEU A 70 -9.80 12.08 -12.08
N ASN A 71 -9.52 11.17 -13.01
CA ASN A 71 -10.27 11.05 -14.29
C ASN A 71 -11.31 9.93 -14.28
N ALA A 72 -11.49 9.24 -13.16
CA ALA A 72 -12.42 8.14 -12.99
C ALA A 72 -13.76 8.62 -12.41
N SER A 73 -14.69 7.71 -12.20
CA SER A 73 -16.04 7.99 -11.73
C SER A 73 -16.57 6.86 -10.83
N HIS A 74 -17.85 6.87 -10.54
CA HIS A 74 -18.56 5.80 -9.86
C HIS A 74 -18.61 4.47 -10.64
N HIS A 75 -18.41 4.51 -11.96
CA HIS A 75 -18.44 3.32 -12.81
C HIS A 75 -17.16 2.50 -12.67
N VAL A 76 -17.12 1.66 -11.62
CA VAL A 76 -15.92 0.91 -11.22
C VAL A 76 -15.77 -0.39 -12.01
N ALA A 77 -16.87 -1.14 -12.21
CA ALA A 77 -16.86 -2.45 -12.86
C ALA A 77 -18.13 -2.70 -13.68
N GLY A 78 -18.08 -3.70 -14.57
CA GLY A 78 -19.19 -4.01 -15.47
C GLY A 78 -19.33 -3.04 -16.64
N TYR A 79 -20.50 -3.00 -17.23
CA TYR A 79 -20.81 -2.18 -18.40
C TYR A 79 -22.27 -1.70 -18.35
N TYR A 80 -22.62 -0.67 -19.12
CA TYR A 80 -24.02 -0.25 -19.26
C TYR A 80 -24.72 -1.01 -20.36
N GLU A 81 -26.02 -1.30 -20.17
CA GLU A 81 -26.85 -1.93 -21.19
C GLU A 81 -26.94 -1.02 -22.43
N GLY A 82 -26.55 -1.55 -23.60
CA GLY A 82 -26.49 -0.82 -24.87
C GLY A 82 -25.21 -0.01 -25.08
N ASP A 83 -24.25 -0.06 -24.16
CA ASP A 83 -22.91 0.54 -24.26
C ASP A 83 -21.86 -0.40 -23.65
N GLU A 84 -21.78 -1.61 -24.20
CA GLU A 84 -20.95 -2.67 -23.64
C GLU A 84 -19.44 -2.41 -23.77
N ASP A 85 -19.04 -1.46 -24.59
CA ASP A 85 -17.63 -1.04 -24.69
C ASP A 85 -17.23 -0.08 -23.57
N ASN A 86 -18.17 0.47 -22.83
CA ASN A 86 -17.96 1.33 -21.67
C ASN A 86 -17.81 0.50 -20.40
N VAL A 87 -16.67 -0.14 -20.27
CA VAL A 87 -16.33 -0.99 -19.13
C VAL A 87 -15.81 -0.15 -17.96
N GLY A 88 -16.19 -0.51 -16.74
CA GLY A 88 -15.75 0.15 -15.53
C GLY A 88 -14.22 0.24 -15.42
N TRP A 89 -13.73 1.36 -14.87
CA TRP A 89 -12.30 1.70 -14.90
C TRP A 89 -11.41 0.77 -14.05
N TRP A 90 -11.98 -0.02 -13.18
CA TRP A 90 -11.30 -1.03 -12.36
C TRP A 90 -11.95 -2.42 -12.48
N ASP A 91 -12.57 -2.70 -13.61
CA ASP A 91 -13.21 -4.00 -13.84
C ASP A 91 -12.24 -5.18 -13.68
N ASN A 92 -10.96 -5.00 -13.97
CA ASN A 92 -9.93 -6.02 -13.73
C ASN A 92 -9.73 -6.34 -12.24
N MET A 93 -9.99 -5.42 -11.33
CA MET A 93 -9.83 -5.55 -9.88
C MET A 93 -11.12 -6.04 -9.19
N VAL A 94 -12.30 -5.59 -9.65
CA VAL A 94 -13.59 -5.78 -8.99
C VAL A 94 -14.50 -6.70 -9.79
N GLY A 95 -14.98 -7.78 -9.18
CA GLY A 95 -15.90 -8.71 -9.82
C GLY A 95 -15.91 -10.10 -9.17
N PRO A 96 -16.75 -11.02 -9.65
CA PRO A 96 -16.83 -12.39 -9.12
C PRO A 96 -15.48 -13.10 -9.20
N GLY A 97 -14.94 -13.54 -8.06
CA GLY A 97 -13.65 -14.24 -7.95
C GLY A 97 -12.45 -13.40 -8.37
N LYS A 98 -12.54 -12.07 -8.45
CA LYS A 98 -11.42 -11.13 -8.65
C LYS A 98 -10.78 -10.76 -7.31
N ALA A 99 -9.77 -9.89 -7.34
CA ALA A 99 -9.05 -9.48 -6.13
C ALA A 99 -9.97 -8.85 -5.08
N LEU A 100 -10.94 -8.02 -5.50
CA LEU A 100 -12.10 -7.63 -4.70
C LEU A 100 -13.33 -8.41 -5.21
N ASP A 101 -13.60 -9.51 -4.55
CA ASP A 101 -14.61 -10.48 -4.93
C ASP A 101 -16.02 -10.02 -4.54
N THR A 102 -16.85 -9.73 -5.55
CA THR A 102 -18.24 -9.28 -5.37
C THR A 102 -19.20 -10.39 -4.97
N GLU A 103 -18.79 -11.67 -4.98
CA GLU A 103 -19.57 -12.75 -4.35
C GLU A 103 -19.50 -12.71 -2.82
N ARG A 104 -18.49 -12.03 -2.29
CA ARG A 104 -18.22 -11.93 -0.85
C ARG A 104 -18.50 -10.52 -0.29
N PHE A 105 -18.20 -9.51 -1.06
CA PHE A 105 -18.26 -8.12 -0.65
C PHE A 105 -19.32 -7.36 -1.44
N PHE A 106 -20.01 -6.46 -0.74
CA PHE A 106 -20.86 -5.45 -1.35
C PHE A 106 -20.02 -4.20 -1.61
N VAL A 107 -19.78 -3.91 -2.87
CA VAL A 107 -18.91 -2.82 -3.28
C VAL A 107 -19.73 -1.62 -3.71
N VAL A 108 -19.37 -0.42 -3.25
CA VAL A 108 -19.98 0.85 -3.61
C VAL A 108 -18.93 1.71 -4.32
N GLY A 109 -19.18 2.06 -5.58
CA GLY A 109 -18.45 3.09 -6.31
C GLY A 109 -19.22 4.40 -6.24
N VAL A 110 -18.60 5.49 -5.82
CA VAL A 110 -19.24 6.82 -5.71
C VAL A 110 -18.51 7.84 -6.56
N ASN A 111 -19.27 8.72 -7.23
CA ASN A 111 -18.71 9.83 -7.97
C ASN A 111 -18.56 11.05 -7.06
N ASN A 112 -17.35 11.61 -7.01
CA ASN A 112 -17.04 12.73 -6.12
C ASN A 112 -17.89 13.97 -6.42
N LEU A 113 -18.25 14.69 -5.38
CA LEU A 113 -18.89 16.00 -5.47
C LEU A 113 -18.00 16.97 -6.26
N GLY A 114 -18.57 17.73 -7.18
CA GLY A 114 -17.80 18.60 -8.07
C GLY A 114 -17.27 17.93 -9.33
N SER A 115 -17.50 16.61 -9.52
CA SER A 115 -17.17 15.89 -10.74
C SER A 115 -18.26 16.06 -11.82
N CYS A 116 -17.95 15.73 -13.07
CA CYS A 116 -18.86 15.86 -14.22
C CYS A 116 -19.60 14.56 -14.59
N PHE A 117 -19.61 13.55 -13.68
CA PHE A 117 -20.21 12.24 -13.96
C PHE A 117 -21.46 11.96 -13.11
N GLY A 118 -22.36 12.94 -12.99
CA GLY A 118 -23.68 12.75 -12.43
C GLY A 118 -23.85 13.18 -10.98
N SER A 119 -22.78 13.39 -10.18
CA SER A 119 -22.88 14.08 -8.89
C SER A 119 -23.00 15.58 -9.09
N SER A 120 -23.55 16.30 -8.10
CA SER A 120 -23.60 17.78 -8.13
C SER A 120 -22.22 18.35 -8.39
N GLY A 121 -22.11 19.24 -9.37
CA GLY A 121 -20.85 19.77 -9.84
C GLY A 121 -21.04 20.91 -10.85
N PRO A 122 -19.98 21.40 -11.49
CA PRO A 122 -20.02 22.50 -12.43
C PRO A 122 -21.02 22.31 -13.60
N THR A 123 -21.26 21.07 -14.01
CA THR A 123 -22.16 20.73 -15.14
C THR A 123 -23.62 20.58 -14.72
N THR A 124 -23.91 20.55 -13.42
CA THR A 124 -25.30 20.42 -12.94
C THR A 124 -25.97 21.80 -12.80
N MET A 125 -27.30 21.80 -12.76
CA MET A 125 -28.07 23.05 -12.66
C MET A 125 -27.93 23.67 -11.27
N ASN A 126 -27.67 24.96 -11.23
CA ASN A 126 -27.71 25.76 -10.02
C ASN A 126 -29.18 26.10 -9.70
N PRO A 127 -29.75 25.64 -8.58
CA PRO A 127 -31.15 25.88 -8.25
C PRO A 127 -31.52 27.37 -8.13
N ALA A 128 -30.56 28.22 -7.76
CA ALA A 128 -30.77 29.66 -7.57
C ALA A 128 -30.89 30.44 -8.88
N THR A 129 -30.23 29.95 -9.96
CA THR A 129 -30.17 30.69 -11.24
C THR A 129 -30.89 29.99 -12.39
N GLY A 130 -31.14 28.66 -12.27
CA GLY A 130 -31.67 27.84 -13.35
C GLY A 130 -30.69 27.62 -14.52
N ASN A 131 -29.40 27.94 -14.33
CA ASN A 131 -28.32 27.69 -15.28
C ASN A 131 -27.32 26.66 -14.71
N PRO A 132 -26.46 26.04 -15.52
CA PRO A 132 -25.36 25.22 -15.00
C PRO A 132 -24.47 26.05 -14.06
N TRP A 133 -23.98 25.42 -13.00
CA TRP A 133 -23.11 26.08 -12.03
C TRP A 133 -21.85 26.68 -12.68
N GLY A 134 -21.22 25.99 -13.60
CA GLY A 134 -19.99 26.46 -14.25
C GLY A 134 -18.91 26.84 -13.23
N ALA A 135 -18.38 28.06 -13.37
CA ALA A 135 -17.40 28.64 -12.46
C ALA A 135 -17.94 28.93 -11.05
N ASP A 136 -19.26 29.06 -10.88
CA ASP A 136 -19.88 29.41 -9.58
C ASP A 136 -19.95 28.22 -8.62
N PHE A 137 -19.77 26.99 -9.10
CA PHE A 137 -19.70 25.83 -8.22
C PHE A 137 -18.55 26.01 -7.21
N PRO A 138 -18.79 25.78 -5.90
CA PRO A 138 -17.77 26.01 -4.89
C PRO A 138 -16.53 25.13 -5.09
N ILE A 139 -15.40 25.56 -4.52
CA ILE A 139 -14.22 24.71 -4.35
C ILE A 139 -14.58 23.64 -3.33
N VAL A 140 -14.28 22.40 -3.67
CA VAL A 140 -14.42 21.21 -2.81
C VAL A 140 -13.04 20.62 -2.53
N THR A 141 -12.88 20.01 -1.38
CA THR A 141 -11.65 19.37 -0.94
C THR A 141 -11.83 17.84 -0.83
N VAL A 142 -10.75 17.12 -0.58
CA VAL A 142 -10.80 15.67 -0.31
C VAL A 142 -11.64 15.38 0.94
N GLU A 143 -11.55 16.24 1.94
CA GLU A 143 -12.32 16.14 3.18
C GLU A 143 -13.83 16.33 2.93
N ASP A 144 -14.21 17.27 2.06
CA ASP A 144 -15.61 17.48 1.67
C ASP A 144 -16.18 16.25 0.94
N TRP A 145 -15.36 15.60 0.10
CA TRP A 145 -15.77 14.33 -0.54
C TRP A 145 -16.04 13.23 0.47
N VAL A 146 -15.14 13.10 1.45
CA VAL A 146 -15.31 12.10 2.51
C VAL A 146 -16.55 12.37 3.35
N ASP A 147 -16.86 13.64 3.66
CA ASP A 147 -18.08 14.02 4.37
C ASP A 147 -19.34 13.72 3.55
N ALA A 148 -19.33 13.97 2.24
CA ALA A 148 -20.43 13.60 1.34
C ALA A 148 -20.61 12.06 1.25
N GLN A 149 -19.51 11.32 1.15
CA GLN A 149 -19.51 9.86 1.14
C GLN A 149 -20.02 9.27 2.47
N ALA A 150 -19.74 9.94 3.60
CA ALA A 150 -20.27 9.53 4.89
C ALA A 150 -21.79 9.66 4.96
N ARG A 151 -22.38 10.72 4.37
CA ARG A 151 -23.85 10.85 4.24
C ARG A 151 -24.43 9.76 3.31
N LEU A 152 -23.70 9.37 2.26
CA LEU A 152 -24.12 8.25 1.40
C LEU A 152 -24.12 6.93 2.18
N ALA A 153 -23.11 6.69 3.02
CA ALA A 153 -23.07 5.51 3.89
C ALA A 153 -24.29 5.46 4.83
N ASP A 154 -24.66 6.60 5.45
CA ASP A 154 -25.84 6.71 6.32
C ASP A 154 -27.12 6.36 5.55
N ARG A 155 -27.28 6.88 4.33
CA ARG A 155 -28.43 6.59 3.46
C ARG A 155 -28.52 5.13 3.04
N LEU A 156 -27.39 4.47 2.87
CA LEU A 156 -27.30 3.02 2.57
C LEU A 156 -27.44 2.17 3.84
N GLY A 157 -27.45 2.79 5.02
CA GLY A 157 -27.49 2.14 6.33
C GLY A 157 -26.21 1.38 6.64
N ILE A 158 -25.07 1.87 6.15
CA ILE A 158 -23.74 1.30 6.40
C ILE A 158 -23.08 2.10 7.52
N ASP A 159 -23.14 1.57 8.73
CA ASP A 159 -22.53 2.21 9.90
C ASP A 159 -21.01 2.17 9.84
N ARG A 160 -20.47 1.07 9.32
CA ARG A 160 -19.01 0.86 9.27
C ARG A 160 -18.60 0.06 8.04
N TRP A 161 -17.73 0.65 7.21
CA TRP A 161 -17.15 -0.02 6.05
C TRP A 161 -16.23 -1.17 6.46
N ALA A 162 -16.33 -2.31 5.79
CA ALA A 162 -15.31 -3.37 5.86
C ALA A 162 -13.97 -2.85 5.39
N ALA A 163 -13.98 -2.11 4.27
CA ALA A 163 -12.79 -1.43 3.77
C ALA A 163 -13.17 -0.16 2.99
N VAL A 164 -12.27 0.81 2.99
CA VAL A 164 -12.25 1.94 2.05
C VAL A 164 -10.98 1.81 1.22
N MET A 165 -11.13 1.78 -0.10
CA MET A 165 -10.03 1.49 -1.03
C MET A 165 -9.98 2.51 -2.15
N GLY A 166 -8.77 2.94 -2.53
CA GLY A 166 -8.60 3.79 -3.71
C GLY A 166 -7.14 3.90 -4.14
N GLY A 167 -6.96 4.21 -5.43
CA GLY A 167 -5.66 4.49 -6.04
C GLY A 167 -5.47 5.98 -6.27
N SER A 168 -4.23 6.48 -6.16
CA SER A 168 -3.90 7.87 -6.41
C SER A 168 -4.71 8.83 -5.51
N LEU A 169 -5.49 9.74 -6.09
CA LEU A 169 -6.46 10.59 -5.38
C LEU A 169 -7.45 9.76 -4.53
N GLY A 170 -7.83 8.56 -5.00
CA GLY A 170 -8.67 7.65 -4.23
C GLY A 170 -7.98 7.15 -2.96
N GLY A 171 -6.67 6.95 -3.00
CA GLY A 171 -5.87 6.60 -1.81
C GLY A 171 -5.78 7.75 -0.81
N MET A 172 -5.74 9.01 -1.27
CA MET A 172 -5.83 10.19 -0.39
C MET A 172 -7.21 10.25 0.29
N GLN A 173 -8.29 9.91 -0.42
CA GLN A 173 -9.62 9.82 0.18
C GLN A 173 -9.69 8.71 1.24
N ALA A 174 -9.10 7.53 0.98
CA ALA A 174 -9.05 6.45 1.96
C ALA A 174 -8.27 6.86 3.23
N LEU A 175 -7.19 7.64 3.07
CA LEU A 175 -6.43 8.20 4.18
C LEU A 175 -7.26 9.23 4.96
N ALA A 176 -7.96 10.13 4.26
CA ALA A 176 -8.85 11.11 4.87
C ALA A 176 -10.00 10.44 5.65
N TRP A 177 -10.58 9.35 5.13
CA TRP A 177 -11.56 8.53 5.84
C TRP A 177 -11.02 8.01 7.17
N ALA A 178 -9.80 7.48 7.18
CA ALA A 178 -9.16 6.96 8.38
C ALA A 178 -8.95 8.03 9.47
N ILE A 179 -8.74 9.28 9.06
CA ILE A 179 -8.53 10.42 9.95
C ILE A 179 -9.86 10.98 10.47
N ARG A 180 -10.84 11.20 9.57
CA ARG A 180 -12.09 11.90 9.90
C ARG A 180 -13.14 11.01 10.54
N TYR A 181 -13.20 9.73 10.13
CA TYR A 181 -14.20 8.77 10.57
C TYR A 181 -13.55 7.45 11.03
N PRO A 182 -12.61 7.49 12.00
CA PRO A 182 -11.82 6.33 12.40
C PRO A 182 -12.68 5.15 12.87
N GLU A 183 -13.83 5.40 13.49
CA GLU A 183 -14.74 4.36 13.98
C GLU A 183 -15.63 3.77 12.87
N ARG A 184 -15.71 4.43 11.71
CA ARG A 184 -16.58 4.06 10.60
C ARG A 184 -15.91 3.21 9.52
N ILE A 185 -14.64 2.87 9.70
CA ILE A 185 -13.89 1.98 8.79
C ILE A 185 -13.12 0.92 9.58
N ARG A 186 -12.98 -0.27 9.00
CA ARG A 186 -12.17 -1.37 9.57
C ARG A 186 -10.81 -1.44 8.90
N HIS A 187 -10.75 -1.25 7.59
CA HIS A 187 -9.55 -1.30 6.79
C HIS A 187 -9.47 -0.12 5.81
N ALA A 188 -8.26 0.41 5.61
CA ALA A 188 -7.96 1.41 4.59
C ALA A 188 -6.89 0.85 3.63
N LEU A 189 -7.20 0.80 2.33
CA LEU A 189 -6.24 0.42 1.29
C LEU A 189 -5.83 1.68 0.53
N VAL A 190 -4.58 2.10 0.72
CA VAL A 190 -3.98 3.31 0.17
C VAL A 190 -3.00 2.90 -0.92
N ILE A 191 -3.37 3.08 -2.18
CA ILE A 191 -2.64 2.53 -3.33
C ILE A 191 -2.08 3.68 -4.16
N ALA A 192 -0.80 3.63 -4.55
CA ALA A 192 -0.14 4.64 -5.39
C ALA A 192 -0.45 6.08 -4.94
N ALA A 193 -0.35 6.37 -3.63
CA ALA A 193 -0.73 7.65 -3.06
C ALA A 193 0.32 8.22 -2.11
N ALA A 194 0.24 9.52 -1.87
CA ALA A 194 1.12 10.27 -0.99
C ALA A 194 0.30 11.03 0.07
N PRO A 195 0.91 11.43 1.20
CA PRO A 195 0.19 12.19 2.24
C PRO A 195 -0.18 13.62 1.80
N ASN A 196 0.52 14.17 0.80
CA ASN A 196 0.24 15.44 0.15
C ASN A 196 0.99 15.51 -1.19
N LEU A 197 0.71 16.52 -2.01
CA LEU A 197 1.45 16.73 -3.25
C LEU A 197 2.83 17.35 -3.01
N SER A 198 3.81 16.95 -3.84
CA SER A 198 5.09 17.64 -3.94
C SER A 198 4.94 18.97 -4.69
N ALA A 199 5.93 19.87 -4.53
CA ALA A 199 5.98 21.12 -5.29
C ALA A 199 5.95 20.85 -6.82
N GLU A 200 6.62 19.80 -7.28
CA GLU A 200 6.62 19.38 -8.69
C GLU A 200 5.22 18.99 -9.17
N ASN A 201 4.48 18.19 -8.39
CA ASN A 201 3.10 17.82 -8.73
C ASN A 201 2.16 19.03 -8.78
N ILE A 202 2.31 19.98 -7.84
CA ILE A 202 1.56 21.23 -7.84
C ILE A 202 1.92 22.06 -9.09
N ALA A 203 3.19 22.11 -9.49
CA ALA A 203 3.63 22.80 -10.70
C ALA A 203 2.99 22.20 -11.97
N PHE A 204 2.97 20.88 -12.12
CA PHE A 204 2.26 20.24 -13.23
C PHE A 204 0.77 20.57 -13.25
N ASN A 205 0.12 20.53 -12.09
CA ASN A 205 -1.30 20.92 -11.97
C ASN A 205 -1.49 22.38 -12.39
N GLU A 206 -0.59 23.29 -12.00
CA GLU A 206 -0.70 24.70 -12.34
C GLU A 206 -0.54 24.94 -13.85
N VAL A 207 0.44 24.31 -14.50
CA VAL A 207 0.61 24.40 -15.97
C VAL A 207 -0.63 23.91 -16.68
N ALA A 208 -1.21 22.80 -16.23
CA ALA A 208 -2.45 22.25 -16.81
C ALA A 208 -3.65 23.22 -16.61
N ARG A 209 -3.76 23.83 -15.41
CA ARG A 209 -4.81 24.85 -15.16
C ARG A 209 -4.62 26.09 -16.00
N GLN A 210 -3.39 26.58 -16.13
CA GLN A 210 -3.12 27.75 -16.98
C GLN A 210 -3.46 27.48 -18.45
N ALA A 211 -3.22 26.28 -18.97
CA ALA A 211 -3.64 25.91 -20.32
C ALA A 211 -5.16 26.01 -20.50
N ILE A 212 -5.96 25.66 -19.48
CA ILE A 212 -7.42 25.76 -19.52
C ILE A 212 -7.87 27.22 -19.35
N LEU A 213 -7.32 27.94 -18.36
CA LEU A 213 -7.73 29.30 -18.02
C LEU A 213 -7.43 30.31 -19.15
N THR A 214 -6.39 30.07 -19.94
CA THR A 214 -5.99 30.91 -21.07
C THR A 214 -6.62 30.49 -22.40
N ASP A 215 -7.39 29.40 -22.42
CA ASP A 215 -8.13 29.00 -23.62
C ASP A 215 -9.19 30.08 -23.97
N PRO A 216 -9.21 30.62 -25.21
CA PRO A 216 -10.19 31.62 -25.63
C PRO A 216 -11.64 31.19 -25.41
N ASP A 217 -11.93 29.90 -25.49
CA ASP A 217 -13.28 29.34 -25.33
C ASP A 217 -13.65 29.07 -23.86
N PHE A 218 -12.80 29.44 -22.88
CA PHE A 218 -13.07 29.22 -21.45
C PHE A 218 -14.11 30.19 -20.87
N HIS A 219 -14.16 31.44 -21.34
CA HIS A 219 -15.13 32.46 -20.94
C HIS A 219 -15.30 32.60 -19.42
N GLY A 220 -14.19 32.64 -18.66
CA GLY A 220 -14.22 32.72 -17.20
C GLY A 220 -14.91 31.53 -16.53
N GLY A 221 -15.05 30.40 -17.22
CA GLY A 221 -15.69 29.18 -16.73
C GLY A 221 -17.21 29.10 -17.00
N HIS A 222 -17.78 30.10 -17.70
CA HIS A 222 -19.20 30.11 -18.12
C HIS A 222 -19.37 29.76 -19.61
N PHE A 223 -18.48 28.93 -20.15
CA PHE A 223 -18.42 28.51 -21.55
C PHE A 223 -19.70 27.78 -22.04
N ALA A 224 -20.44 27.13 -21.14
CA ALA A 224 -21.71 26.48 -21.50
C ALA A 224 -22.75 27.51 -21.99
N ALA A 225 -22.82 28.71 -21.41
CA ALA A 225 -23.70 29.80 -21.84
C ALA A 225 -23.35 30.32 -23.25
N SER A 226 -22.07 30.23 -23.63
CA SER A 226 -21.57 30.60 -24.97
C SER A 226 -21.61 29.42 -25.95
N MET A 227 -22.12 28.26 -25.56
CA MET A 227 -22.12 27.02 -26.34
C MET A 227 -20.71 26.64 -26.85
N THR A 228 -19.69 26.96 -26.10
CA THR A 228 -18.29 26.64 -26.36
C THR A 228 -17.75 25.63 -25.36
N LYS A 229 -16.52 25.15 -25.57
CA LYS A 229 -15.80 24.29 -24.63
C LYS A 229 -14.30 24.55 -24.80
N PRO A 230 -13.54 24.78 -23.73
CA PRO A 230 -12.10 25.05 -23.79
C PRO A 230 -11.32 23.78 -24.14
N ARG A 231 -11.51 23.25 -25.35
CA ARG A 231 -10.95 21.99 -25.84
C ARG A 231 -9.43 22.03 -25.95
N ARG A 232 -8.85 23.21 -26.31
CA ARG A 232 -7.41 23.37 -26.49
C ARG A 232 -6.71 23.23 -25.14
N GLY A 233 -7.21 23.93 -24.14
CA GLY A 233 -6.69 23.85 -22.78
C GLY A 233 -6.83 22.46 -22.17
N LEU A 234 -8.00 21.84 -22.30
CA LEU A 234 -8.22 20.45 -21.82
C LEU A 234 -7.29 19.44 -22.50
N ARG A 235 -7.04 19.59 -23.81
CA ARG A 235 -6.07 18.74 -24.53
C ARG A 235 -4.68 18.83 -23.94
N VAL A 236 -4.16 20.05 -23.75
CA VAL A 236 -2.84 20.28 -23.18
C VAL A 236 -2.76 19.75 -21.74
N ALA A 237 -3.78 20.02 -20.93
CA ALA A 237 -3.87 19.50 -19.57
C ALA A 237 -3.78 17.96 -19.53
N ARG A 238 -4.48 17.28 -20.45
CA ARG A 238 -4.43 15.82 -20.55
C ARG A 238 -3.08 15.29 -21.06
N MET A 239 -2.45 15.98 -22.01
CA MET A 239 -1.11 15.63 -22.50
C MET A 239 -0.08 15.66 -21.36
N ILE A 240 -0.10 16.71 -20.52
CA ILE A 240 0.73 16.81 -19.32
C ILE A 240 0.44 15.64 -18.38
N GLY A 241 -0.84 15.33 -18.14
CA GLY A 241 -1.23 14.18 -17.32
C GLY A 241 -0.60 12.88 -17.81
N HIS A 242 -0.70 12.57 -19.11
CA HIS A 242 -0.12 11.35 -19.68
C HIS A 242 1.41 11.29 -19.55
N ILE A 243 2.11 12.41 -19.68
CA ILE A 243 3.56 12.45 -19.43
C ILE A 243 3.86 12.06 -17.97
N THR A 244 3.06 12.54 -17.01
CA THR A 244 3.30 12.28 -15.58
C THR A 244 2.81 10.91 -15.10
N TYR A 245 1.97 10.21 -15.88
CA TYR A 245 1.40 8.91 -15.50
C TYR A 245 2.24 7.72 -15.98
N LEU A 246 2.95 7.86 -17.09
CA LEU A 246 3.78 6.81 -17.66
C LEU A 246 5.21 6.89 -17.10
N SER A 247 5.87 5.75 -16.95
CA SER A 247 7.30 5.72 -16.66
C SER A 247 8.11 6.04 -17.91
N ASP A 248 9.36 6.51 -17.72
CA ASP A 248 10.32 6.68 -18.80
C ASP A 248 10.54 5.37 -19.57
N GLN A 249 10.71 4.26 -18.84
CA GLN A 249 10.89 2.93 -19.42
C GLN A 249 9.71 2.52 -20.32
N GLN A 250 8.47 2.80 -19.89
CA GLN A 250 7.28 2.48 -20.67
C GLN A 250 7.19 3.38 -21.92
N MET A 251 7.51 4.67 -21.79
CA MET A 251 7.54 5.59 -22.94
C MET A 251 8.58 5.15 -23.96
N GLU A 252 9.80 4.81 -23.52
CA GLU A 252 10.85 4.34 -24.39
C GLU A 252 10.50 3.01 -25.06
N THR A 253 10.00 2.04 -24.30
CA THR A 253 9.59 0.72 -24.83
C THR A 253 8.48 0.84 -25.85
N ARG A 254 7.49 1.71 -25.61
CA ARG A 254 6.29 1.83 -26.44
C ARG A 254 6.48 2.70 -27.66
N PHE A 255 7.23 3.77 -27.57
CA PHE A 255 7.35 4.79 -28.60
C PHE A 255 8.79 5.00 -29.06
N GLY A 256 9.77 5.00 -28.16
CA GLY A 256 11.14 5.36 -28.46
C GLY A 256 11.22 6.65 -29.27
N ARG A 257 12.05 6.63 -30.30
CA ARG A 257 12.13 7.70 -31.31
C ARG A 257 11.45 7.32 -32.64
N GLN A 258 10.42 6.50 -32.60
CA GLN A 258 9.73 6.02 -33.80
C GLN A 258 9.01 7.15 -34.52
N LEU A 259 9.29 7.28 -35.81
CA LEU A 259 8.60 8.21 -36.70
C LEU A 259 7.32 7.56 -37.27
N ARG A 260 6.35 8.38 -37.61
CA ARG A 260 5.11 7.95 -38.30
C ARG A 260 5.38 7.65 -39.78
N GLU A 261 5.90 8.62 -40.50
CA GLU A 261 6.08 8.57 -41.95
C GLU A 261 7.47 9.10 -42.41
N GLY A 262 8.36 9.41 -41.46
CA GLY A 262 9.63 10.07 -41.71
C GLY A 262 9.64 11.54 -41.27
N LEU A 263 10.81 12.18 -41.34
CA LEU A 263 10.95 13.59 -41.00
C LEU A 263 10.41 14.49 -42.11
N GLN A 264 9.49 15.37 -41.76
CA GLN A 264 8.85 16.35 -42.69
C GLN A 264 9.26 17.78 -42.36
N PHE A 265 10.03 17.98 -41.24
CA PHE A 265 10.47 19.29 -40.71
C PHE A 265 9.29 20.26 -40.55
N SER A 266 8.18 19.78 -39.97
CA SER A 266 6.94 20.51 -39.78
C SER A 266 6.52 20.51 -38.29
N PHE A 267 5.45 21.26 -37.96
CA PHE A 267 4.80 21.22 -36.65
C PHE A 267 3.68 20.17 -36.54
N ALA A 268 3.46 19.35 -37.58
CA ALA A 268 2.60 18.19 -37.53
C ALA A 268 3.24 17.09 -36.67
N PRO A 269 2.46 16.10 -36.16
CA PRO A 269 3.03 14.99 -35.38
C PRO A 269 3.93 14.11 -36.27
N GLU A 270 5.20 14.14 -36.04
CA GLU A 270 6.19 13.33 -36.76
C GLU A 270 6.58 12.08 -35.98
N PHE A 271 6.67 12.18 -34.64
CA PHE A 271 6.94 11.05 -33.76
C PHE A 271 5.66 10.37 -33.28
N GLN A 272 5.71 9.07 -33.04
CA GLN A 272 4.57 8.29 -32.54
C GLN A 272 4.05 8.84 -31.20
N ILE A 273 4.94 9.24 -30.30
CA ILE A 273 4.55 9.81 -29.00
C ILE A 273 3.75 11.13 -29.16
N GLU A 274 4.08 11.99 -30.13
CA GLU A 274 3.32 13.22 -30.38
C GLU A 274 1.88 12.90 -30.82
N SER A 275 1.73 11.93 -31.72
CA SER A 275 0.42 11.46 -32.17
C SER A 275 -0.39 10.87 -31.03
N TYR A 276 0.23 10.04 -30.19
CA TYR A 276 -0.39 9.47 -29.01
C TYR A 276 -0.91 10.55 -28.05
N LEU A 277 -0.07 11.50 -27.68
CA LEU A 277 -0.45 12.58 -26.76
C LEU A 277 -1.60 13.43 -27.30
N ARG A 278 -1.56 13.78 -28.60
CA ARG A 278 -2.65 14.54 -29.26
C ARG A 278 -3.95 13.75 -29.24
N HIS A 279 -3.92 12.47 -29.58
CA HIS A 279 -5.11 11.60 -29.56
C HIS A 279 -5.72 11.50 -28.15
N GLN A 280 -4.89 11.26 -27.12
CA GLN A 280 -5.37 11.19 -25.74
C GLN A 280 -5.95 12.51 -25.25
N GLY A 281 -5.34 13.62 -25.65
CA GLY A 281 -5.85 14.96 -25.33
C GLY A 281 -7.20 15.24 -25.99
N GLU A 282 -7.37 14.91 -27.28
CA GLU A 282 -8.62 15.10 -28.01
C GLU A 282 -9.75 14.29 -27.41
N LYS A 283 -9.53 12.99 -27.21
CA LYS A 283 -10.49 12.10 -26.58
C LYS A 283 -10.94 12.61 -25.20
N PHE A 284 -10.02 13.07 -24.36
CA PHE A 284 -10.34 13.64 -23.06
C PHE A 284 -11.19 14.90 -23.15
N ALA A 285 -10.85 15.82 -24.07
CA ALA A 285 -11.59 17.05 -24.26
C ALA A 285 -13.03 16.83 -24.76
N GLU A 286 -13.40 15.64 -25.23
CA GLU A 286 -14.76 15.33 -25.64
C GLU A 286 -15.70 15.14 -24.46
N TYR A 287 -15.27 14.38 -23.44
CA TYR A 287 -16.16 13.96 -22.36
C TYR A 287 -15.90 14.68 -21.03
N TYR A 288 -14.70 15.20 -20.77
CA TYR A 288 -14.36 15.78 -19.47
C TYR A 288 -14.69 17.27 -19.39
N ASP A 289 -15.13 17.76 -18.23
CA ASP A 289 -15.45 19.17 -18.00
C ASP A 289 -14.24 19.96 -17.48
N ALA A 290 -14.05 21.18 -17.99
CA ALA A 290 -12.91 22.01 -17.64
C ALA A 290 -12.97 22.57 -16.20
N ASN A 291 -14.16 23.00 -15.76
CA ASN A 291 -14.34 23.48 -14.39
C ASN A 291 -14.15 22.37 -13.37
N THR A 292 -14.58 21.16 -13.71
CA THR A 292 -14.32 19.94 -12.94
C THR A 292 -12.82 19.70 -12.79
N TYR A 293 -12.06 19.77 -13.91
CA TYR A 293 -10.60 19.57 -13.87
C TYR A 293 -9.91 20.59 -12.95
N LEU A 294 -10.28 21.86 -13.07
CA LEU A 294 -9.74 22.94 -12.22
C LEU A 294 -9.99 22.66 -10.73
N ARG A 295 -11.19 22.20 -10.36
CA ARG A 295 -11.55 21.94 -8.96
C ARG A 295 -10.87 20.71 -8.40
N ILE A 296 -10.86 19.61 -9.14
CA ILE A 296 -10.24 18.37 -8.67
C ILE A 296 -8.73 18.56 -8.49
N THR A 297 -8.05 19.27 -9.40
CA THR A 297 -6.62 19.56 -9.23
C THR A 297 -6.36 20.51 -8.05
N LYS A 298 -7.28 21.42 -7.72
CA LYS A 298 -7.18 22.23 -6.50
C LYS A 298 -7.43 21.41 -5.24
N ALA A 299 -8.39 20.49 -5.24
CA ALA A 299 -8.60 19.56 -4.12
C ALA A 299 -7.35 18.74 -3.83
N LEU A 300 -6.64 18.26 -4.88
CA LEU A 300 -5.35 17.60 -4.75
C LEU A 300 -4.28 18.51 -4.13
N ASP A 301 -4.15 19.75 -4.60
CA ASP A 301 -3.16 20.71 -4.08
C ASP A 301 -3.39 21.03 -2.59
N TYR A 302 -4.66 21.09 -2.16
CA TYR A 302 -5.03 21.43 -0.78
C TYR A 302 -4.91 20.26 0.20
N PHE A 303 -4.90 19.03 -0.29
CA PHE A 303 -4.81 17.88 0.59
C PHE A 303 -3.45 17.80 1.30
N ASP A 304 -3.43 18.14 2.57
CA ASP A 304 -2.28 18.03 3.47
C ASP A 304 -2.74 17.80 4.91
N PRO A 305 -2.99 16.55 5.31
CA PRO A 305 -3.46 16.25 6.67
C PRO A 305 -2.47 16.69 7.76
N ALA A 306 -1.18 16.84 7.44
CA ALA A 306 -0.17 17.27 8.41
C ALA A 306 -0.22 18.77 8.71
N SER A 307 -0.80 19.60 7.83
CA SER A 307 -0.84 21.05 7.97
C SER A 307 -1.49 21.52 9.28
N ALA A 308 -2.60 20.91 9.67
CA ALA A 308 -3.32 21.22 10.91
C ALA A 308 -2.58 20.73 12.18
N THR A 309 -1.53 19.93 12.05
CA THR A 309 -0.78 19.32 13.17
C THR A 309 0.68 19.80 13.24
N GLY A 310 0.95 20.96 12.65
CA GLY A 310 2.29 21.57 12.63
C GLY A 310 3.29 20.79 11.78
N GLY A 311 2.84 20.18 10.69
CA GLY A 311 3.68 19.42 9.75
C GLY A 311 3.92 17.96 10.18
N SER A 312 3.28 17.48 11.25
CA SER A 312 3.48 16.10 11.74
C SER A 312 2.41 15.16 11.20
N LEU A 313 2.76 14.34 10.21
CA LEU A 313 1.87 13.31 9.68
C LEU A 313 1.49 12.26 10.73
N ALA A 314 2.42 11.91 11.63
CA ALA A 314 2.12 10.98 12.72
C ALA A 314 1.03 11.53 13.66
N LYS A 315 1.06 12.83 13.99
CA LYS A 315 -0.01 13.45 14.78
C LYS A 315 -1.33 13.49 14.02
N ALA A 316 -1.30 13.75 12.71
CA ALA A 316 -2.50 13.75 11.87
C ALA A 316 -3.15 12.36 11.80
N LEU A 317 -2.36 11.29 11.75
CA LEU A 317 -2.81 9.90 11.70
C LEU A 317 -3.08 9.29 13.10
N ALA A 318 -2.82 10.00 14.18
CA ALA A 318 -3.06 9.47 15.53
C ALA A 318 -4.52 9.03 15.79
N PRO A 319 -5.58 9.68 15.25
CA PRO A 319 -6.96 9.20 15.41
C PRO A 319 -7.24 7.89 14.67
N ALA A 320 -6.53 7.59 13.57
CA ALA A 320 -6.81 6.43 12.73
C ALA A 320 -6.70 5.12 13.54
N SER A 321 -7.79 4.38 13.66
CA SER A 321 -7.88 3.12 14.42
C SER A 321 -7.99 1.88 13.55
N CYS A 322 -8.18 2.05 12.24
CA CYS A 322 -8.33 0.96 11.27
C CYS A 322 -6.98 0.28 10.94
N LYS A 323 -7.05 -0.87 10.26
CA LYS A 323 -5.89 -1.57 9.71
C LYS A 323 -5.59 -1.04 8.31
N PHE A 324 -4.31 -1.00 7.93
CA PHE A 324 -3.89 -0.43 6.66
C PHE A 324 -3.21 -1.45 5.75
N LEU A 325 -3.47 -1.33 4.45
CA LEU A 325 -2.60 -1.80 3.38
C LEU A 325 -2.16 -0.59 2.57
N VAL A 326 -0.85 -0.39 2.48
CA VAL A 326 -0.26 0.66 1.63
C VAL A 326 0.49 -0.03 0.50
N ILE A 327 0.21 0.35 -0.75
CA ILE A 327 0.87 -0.20 -1.94
C ILE A 327 1.50 0.93 -2.73
N ALA A 328 2.76 0.76 -3.12
CA ALA A 328 3.48 1.63 -4.04
C ALA A 328 3.98 0.84 -5.24
N PHE A 329 4.32 1.54 -6.33
CA PHE A 329 4.91 0.96 -7.54
C PHE A 329 6.29 1.55 -7.77
N THR A 330 7.28 0.72 -8.13
CA THR A 330 8.69 1.11 -8.19
C THR A 330 8.98 2.20 -9.20
N THR A 331 8.25 2.22 -10.32
CA THR A 331 8.45 3.20 -11.41
C THR A 331 7.49 4.39 -11.35
N ASP A 332 6.65 4.49 -10.31
CA ASP A 332 5.78 5.64 -10.10
C ASP A 332 6.61 6.84 -9.62
N TRP A 333 6.90 7.75 -10.55
CA TRP A 333 7.64 8.95 -10.24
C TRP A 333 6.75 10.13 -9.85
N ARG A 334 5.42 10.04 -10.12
CA ARG A 334 4.43 11.01 -9.65
C ARG A 334 4.18 10.91 -8.15
N PHE A 335 4.00 9.68 -7.65
CA PHE A 335 3.92 9.35 -6.23
C PHE A 335 4.97 8.27 -5.90
N PRO A 336 6.25 8.66 -5.83
CA PRO A 336 7.33 7.69 -5.59
C PRO A 336 7.10 6.89 -4.32
N ALA A 337 7.56 5.65 -4.29
CA ALA A 337 7.44 4.75 -3.13
C ALA A 337 7.92 5.40 -1.81
N ALA A 338 8.87 6.34 -1.87
CA ALA A 338 9.31 7.12 -0.72
C ALA A 338 8.16 7.88 -0.05
N ARG A 339 7.20 8.40 -0.82
CA ARG A 339 6.03 9.13 -0.30
C ARG A 339 5.04 8.20 0.40
N SER A 340 4.83 7.00 -0.12
CA SER A 340 4.02 5.97 0.55
C SER A 340 4.70 5.50 1.85
N ARG A 341 6.04 5.39 1.86
CA ARG A 341 6.80 5.05 3.08
C ARG A 341 6.68 6.10 4.19
N GLU A 342 6.40 7.38 3.87
CA GLU A 342 6.07 8.40 4.89
C GLU A 342 4.77 8.07 5.63
N ILE A 343 3.74 7.63 4.89
CA ILE A 343 2.46 7.16 5.49
C ILE A 343 2.72 5.96 6.39
N VAL A 344 3.48 4.96 5.89
CA VAL A 344 3.82 3.75 6.65
C VAL A 344 4.57 4.10 7.93
N LYS A 345 5.60 4.97 7.84
CA LYS A 345 6.35 5.41 9.04
C LYS A 345 5.43 6.05 10.07
N ALA A 346 4.58 6.97 9.66
CA ALA A 346 3.65 7.65 10.56
C ALA A 346 2.66 6.68 11.24
N LEU A 347 2.23 5.62 10.53
CA LEU A 347 1.37 4.57 11.09
C LEU A 347 2.13 3.67 12.07
N VAL A 348 3.37 3.30 11.77
CA VAL A 348 4.24 2.51 12.66
C VAL A 348 4.54 3.30 13.94
N ASP A 349 4.87 4.60 13.83
CA ASP A 349 5.11 5.48 14.98
C ASP A 349 3.88 5.53 15.92
N ASN A 350 2.67 5.49 15.35
CA ASN A 350 1.41 5.40 16.08
C ASN A 350 1.04 3.96 16.50
N LYS A 351 1.91 2.97 16.25
CA LYS A 351 1.65 1.55 16.54
C LYS A 351 0.37 1.02 15.91
N ARG A 352 0.08 1.46 14.67
CA ARG A 352 -1.10 1.02 13.90
C ARG A 352 -0.80 -0.23 13.11
N ASP A 353 -1.80 -1.07 12.90
CA ASP A 353 -1.69 -2.24 12.05
C ASP A 353 -1.53 -1.79 10.60
N VAL A 354 -0.34 -1.96 10.02
CA VAL A 354 -0.03 -1.60 8.64
C VAL A 354 0.78 -2.70 7.95
N SER A 355 0.37 -3.04 6.74
CA SER A 355 1.17 -3.82 5.79
C SER A 355 1.55 -2.91 4.63
N TYR A 356 2.76 -3.06 4.12
CA TYR A 356 3.29 -2.29 2.99
C TYR A 356 3.85 -3.24 1.94
N ALA A 357 3.48 -3.00 0.68
CA ALA A 357 4.02 -3.70 -0.48
C ALA A 357 4.52 -2.70 -1.52
N GLU A 358 5.68 -2.99 -2.12
CA GLU A 358 6.28 -2.21 -3.19
C GLU A 358 6.36 -3.09 -4.44
N ILE A 359 5.47 -2.84 -5.40
CA ILE A 359 5.30 -3.67 -6.59
C ILE A 359 6.28 -3.23 -7.66
N GLU A 360 7.04 -4.16 -8.20
CA GLU A 360 7.88 -3.91 -9.36
C GLU A 360 7.02 -3.89 -10.62
N ALA A 361 6.72 -2.70 -11.14
CA ALA A 361 5.90 -2.52 -12.34
C ALA A 361 6.51 -1.45 -13.25
N PRO A 362 6.63 -1.69 -14.57
CA PRO A 362 7.25 -0.72 -15.49
C PRO A 362 6.32 0.40 -15.94
N HIS A 363 5.09 0.47 -15.42
CA HIS A 363 4.00 1.26 -16.00
C HIS A 363 3.84 2.67 -15.42
N GLY A 364 4.70 3.07 -14.49
CA GLY A 364 4.60 4.37 -13.81
C GLY A 364 3.38 4.44 -12.89
N HIS A 365 2.78 5.63 -12.81
CA HIS A 365 1.63 5.88 -11.94
C HIS A 365 0.37 5.08 -12.34
N ASP A 366 0.16 4.86 -13.65
CA ASP A 366 -1.01 4.10 -14.13
C ASP A 366 -0.95 2.60 -13.78
N ALA A 367 0.13 2.09 -13.19
CA ALA A 367 0.28 0.68 -12.82
C ALA A 367 -0.88 0.15 -11.98
N PHE A 368 -1.47 0.96 -11.09
CA PHE A 368 -2.60 0.54 -10.25
C PHE A 368 -3.91 0.28 -11.03
N LEU A 369 -3.99 0.72 -12.29
CA LEU A 369 -5.13 0.50 -13.19
C LEU A 369 -4.97 -0.73 -14.09
N LEU A 370 -3.75 -1.26 -14.18
CA LEU A 370 -3.41 -2.32 -15.13
C LEU A 370 -3.46 -3.71 -14.47
N ASP A 371 -3.50 -4.73 -15.32
CA ASP A 371 -3.41 -6.11 -14.91
C ASP A 371 -1.96 -6.43 -14.51
N ASP A 372 -1.73 -6.58 -13.22
CA ASP A 372 -0.49 -7.03 -12.62
C ASP A 372 -0.80 -8.16 -11.64
N GLU A 373 -0.22 -9.33 -11.89
CA GLU A 373 -0.52 -10.55 -11.12
C GLU A 373 -0.13 -10.40 -9.64
N GLN A 374 1.02 -9.79 -9.36
CA GLN A 374 1.53 -9.61 -8.00
C GLN A 374 0.65 -8.63 -7.23
N TYR A 375 0.31 -7.50 -7.86
CA TYR A 375 -0.56 -6.49 -7.28
C TYR A 375 -1.94 -7.08 -6.93
N HIS A 376 -2.58 -7.75 -7.89
CA HIS A 376 -3.89 -8.37 -7.67
C HIS A 376 -3.83 -9.46 -6.61
N ALA A 377 -2.77 -10.27 -6.56
CA ALA A 377 -2.60 -11.30 -5.55
C ALA A 377 -2.42 -10.74 -4.13
N ILE A 378 -1.72 -9.60 -3.97
CA ILE A 378 -1.58 -8.90 -2.69
C ILE A 378 -2.93 -8.35 -2.22
N VAL A 379 -3.66 -7.67 -3.11
CA VAL A 379 -5.00 -7.14 -2.79
C VAL A 379 -5.96 -8.27 -2.41
N ALA A 380 -5.98 -9.37 -3.18
CA ALA A 380 -6.80 -10.56 -2.88
C ALA A 380 -6.44 -11.15 -1.50
N SER A 381 -5.15 -11.32 -1.21
CA SER A 381 -4.69 -11.82 0.10
C SER A 381 -5.10 -10.91 1.25
N TYR A 382 -5.12 -9.59 1.02
CA TYR A 382 -5.58 -8.64 2.03
C TYR A 382 -7.11 -8.70 2.22
N PHE A 383 -7.90 -8.87 1.16
CA PHE A 383 -9.35 -9.07 1.29
C PHE A 383 -9.69 -10.39 1.96
N GLU A 384 -8.84 -11.42 1.87
CA GLU A 384 -8.96 -12.60 2.74
C GLU A 384 -8.81 -12.24 4.23
N ARG A 385 -7.87 -11.32 4.56
CA ARG A 385 -7.73 -10.80 5.92
C ARG A 385 -8.96 -9.99 6.33
N VAL A 386 -9.45 -9.09 5.47
CA VAL A 386 -10.69 -8.32 5.71
C VAL A 386 -11.85 -9.27 6.03
N GLY A 387 -12.06 -10.31 5.21
CA GLY A 387 -13.10 -11.30 5.41
C GLY A 387 -13.01 -12.03 6.75
N ARG A 388 -11.79 -12.35 7.22
CA ARG A 388 -11.60 -12.97 8.54
C ARG A 388 -11.93 -12.04 9.72
N ASP A 389 -11.75 -10.74 9.55
CA ASP A 389 -12.07 -9.74 10.57
C ASP A 389 -13.58 -9.44 10.68
N LEU A 390 -14.37 -9.89 9.71
CA LEU A 390 -15.83 -9.84 9.77
C LEU A 390 -16.36 -11.02 10.60
N LYS A 391 -17.34 -10.78 11.48
CA LYS A 391 -17.86 -11.78 12.43
C LYS A 391 -18.53 -13.02 11.81
N ASP A 392 -18.90 -12.97 10.53
CA ASP A 392 -19.64 -14.03 9.83
C ASP A 392 -18.76 -15.02 9.04
N TYR A 393 -17.51 -15.20 9.45
CA TYR A 393 -16.57 -16.10 8.76
C TYR A 393 -16.94 -17.59 8.83
N SER A 394 -17.96 -17.95 9.64
CA SER A 394 -18.37 -19.36 9.82
C SER A 394 -18.95 -20.03 8.56
N THR A 395 -19.36 -19.26 7.56
CA THR A 395 -19.94 -19.78 6.31
C THR A 395 -18.94 -19.93 5.15
N PHE A 396 -17.70 -19.39 5.29
CA PHE A 396 -16.69 -19.48 4.26
C PHE A 396 -15.97 -20.84 4.33
N ARG A 397 -16.23 -21.72 3.36
CA ARG A 397 -15.39 -22.91 3.14
C ARG A 397 -14.01 -22.44 2.69
N LEU A 398 -13.03 -22.64 3.56
CA LEU A 398 -11.61 -22.52 3.20
C LEU A 398 -11.34 -23.42 1.99
N GLY A 399 -10.81 -22.87 0.92
CA GLY A 399 -10.34 -23.66 -0.21
C GLY A 399 -9.26 -24.67 0.24
N PRO A 400 -9.05 -25.78 -0.47
CA PRO A 400 -8.11 -26.84 -0.07
C PRO A 400 -6.66 -26.35 0.11
N GLU A 401 -6.26 -25.28 -0.58
CA GLU A 401 -4.94 -24.65 -0.40
C GLU A 401 -4.81 -23.90 0.94
N ILE A 402 -5.88 -23.27 1.41
CA ILE A 402 -5.88 -22.55 2.71
C ILE A 402 -5.91 -23.55 3.86
N SER A 403 -6.60 -24.69 3.71
CA SER A 403 -6.57 -25.78 4.70
C SER A 403 -5.16 -26.35 4.86
N ARG A 404 -4.43 -26.60 3.77
CA ARG A 404 -3.01 -27.01 3.81
C ARG A 404 -2.12 -25.95 4.48
N ALA A 405 -2.30 -24.67 4.16
CA ALA A 405 -1.54 -23.58 4.79
C ALA A 405 -1.80 -23.49 6.30
N VAL A 406 -3.01 -23.81 6.78
CA VAL A 406 -3.33 -23.91 8.21
C VAL A 406 -2.67 -25.13 8.86
N GLU A 407 -2.67 -26.28 8.20
CA GLU A 407 -2.03 -27.51 8.68
C GLU A 407 -0.49 -27.37 8.72
N ASP A 408 0.12 -26.76 7.70
CA ASP A 408 1.55 -26.44 7.68
C ASP A 408 1.91 -25.41 8.76
N ARG A 409 1.01 -24.47 9.04
CA ARG A 409 1.16 -23.49 10.13
C ARG A 409 1.13 -24.17 11.50
N MET A 410 0.25 -25.17 11.70
CA MET A 410 0.20 -25.95 12.94
C MET A 410 1.42 -26.86 13.09
N ALA A 411 1.98 -27.37 12.01
CA ALA A 411 3.23 -28.14 12.02
C ALA A 411 4.43 -27.26 12.37
N LYS A 412 4.50 -26.04 11.80
CA LYS A 412 5.52 -25.03 12.12
C LYS A 412 5.40 -24.51 13.55
N ALA A 413 4.18 -24.44 14.13
CA ALA A 413 3.97 -24.04 15.53
C ALA A 413 4.57 -25.02 16.55
N ARG A 414 4.98 -26.22 16.15
CA ARG A 414 5.68 -27.20 17.00
C ARG A 414 7.21 -27.07 16.93
N ARG A 415 7.73 -26.07 16.24
CA ARG A 415 9.18 -25.85 16.15
C ARG A 415 9.77 -25.47 17.49
N ALA A 416 10.80 -26.20 17.92
CA ALA A 416 11.47 -25.97 19.20
C ALA A 416 12.19 -24.61 19.28
N ASP A 417 12.64 -24.06 18.13
CA ASP A 417 13.24 -22.73 18.04
C ASP A 417 12.23 -21.61 18.36
N TYR A 418 10.99 -21.72 17.89
CA TYR A 418 9.93 -20.75 18.20
C TYR A 418 9.59 -20.76 19.69
N ALA A 419 9.52 -21.93 20.31
CA ALA A 419 9.28 -22.06 21.73
C ALA A 419 10.43 -21.46 22.55
N ALA A 420 11.68 -21.66 22.14
CA ALA A 420 12.85 -21.07 22.78
C ALA A 420 12.86 -19.55 22.67
N ILE A 421 12.56 -18.99 21.51
CA ILE A 421 12.42 -17.55 21.29
C ILE A 421 11.28 -16.99 22.17
N ALA A 422 10.10 -17.61 22.12
CA ALA A 422 8.93 -17.17 22.88
C ALA A 422 9.16 -17.15 24.40
N ALA A 423 9.99 -18.06 24.92
CA ALA A 423 10.34 -18.07 26.35
C ALA A 423 11.05 -16.79 26.80
N TRP A 424 11.71 -16.07 25.89
CA TRP A 424 12.45 -14.84 26.16
C TRP A 424 11.68 -13.57 25.80
N VAL A 425 10.55 -13.69 25.12
CA VAL A 425 9.72 -12.56 24.70
C VAL A 425 8.71 -12.23 25.80
N PRO A 426 8.74 -11.01 26.38
CA PRO A 426 7.74 -10.58 27.35
C PRO A 426 6.31 -10.55 26.73
N GLY A 427 5.31 -10.75 27.56
CA GLY A 427 3.92 -10.58 27.13
C GLY A 427 3.65 -9.13 26.69
N LYS A 428 2.91 -8.95 25.60
CA LYS A 428 2.55 -7.65 24.99
C LYS A 428 3.74 -6.82 24.49
N ALA A 429 4.91 -7.45 24.31
CA ALA A 429 6.09 -6.77 23.79
C ALA A 429 5.87 -6.25 22.37
N SER A 430 6.54 -5.15 22.00
CA SER A 430 6.68 -4.70 20.62
C SER A 430 7.85 -5.43 19.95
N VAL A 431 7.58 -6.12 18.84
CA VAL A 431 8.54 -7.00 18.15
C VAL A 431 8.70 -6.57 16.70
N LEU A 432 9.94 -6.53 16.21
CA LEU A 432 10.29 -6.41 14.80
C LEU A 432 11.01 -7.69 14.37
N ASP A 433 10.45 -8.42 13.39
CA ASP A 433 10.99 -9.68 12.87
C ASP A 433 11.59 -9.45 11.48
N LEU A 434 12.91 -9.54 11.39
CA LEU A 434 13.69 -9.25 10.19
C LEU A 434 13.86 -10.53 9.34
N GLY A 435 13.46 -10.47 8.07
CA GLY A 435 13.37 -11.66 7.22
C GLY A 435 12.27 -12.61 7.69
N CYS A 436 11.08 -12.05 7.95
CA CYS A 436 9.99 -12.81 8.59
C CYS A 436 9.38 -13.93 7.73
N GLY A 437 9.72 -13.99 6.43
CA GLY A 437 9.19 -14.97 5.49
C GLY A 437 7.66 -14.92 5.42
N ASP A 438 6.99 -16.01 5.77
CA ASP A 438 5.53 -16.09 5.80
C ASP A 438 4.87 -15.54 7.07
N GLY A 439 5.65 -14.93 7.97
CA GLY A 439 5.20 -14.38 9.24
C GLY A 439 4.86 -15.41 10.32
N SER A 440 5.23 -16.68 10.13
CA SER A 440 4.88 -17.78 11.06
C SER A 440 5.42 -17.57 12.47
N LEU A 441 6.63 -17.01 12.63
CA LEU A 441 7.18 -16.71 13.95
C LEU A 441 6.35 -15.62 14.66
N LEU A 442 6.05 -14.51 13.98
CA LEU A 442 5.21 -13.46 14.55
C LEU A 442 3.81 -13.95 14.89
N ALA A 443 3.20 -14.78 14.03
CA ALA A 443 1.91 -15.40 14.31
C ALA A 443 1.96 -16.28 15.56
N TYR A 444 3.04 -17.03 15.75
CA TYR A 444 3.27 -17.83 16.95
C TYR A 444 3.42 -16.95 18.19
N LEU A 445 4.26 -15.92 18.13
CA LEU A 445 4.50 -14.99 19.24
C LEU A 445 3.24 -14.20 19.62
N SER A 446 2.45 -13.78 18.63
CA SER A 446 1.18 -13.09 18.87
C SER A 446 0.20 -13.96 19.66
N ARG A 447 0.10 -15.25 19.29
CA ARG A 447 -0.77 -16.21 19.99
C ARG A 447 -0.28 -16.55 21.40
N GLU A 448 1.03 -16.81 21.58
CA GLU A 448 1.59 -17.29 22.85
C GLU A 448 1.90 -16.16 23.85
N ARG A 449 2.14 -14.95 23.36
CA ARG A 449 2.65 -13.82 24.17
C ARG A 449 1.86 -12.52 23.98
N ASP A 450 0.83 -12.50 23.14
CA ASP A 450 0.03 -11.29 22.83
C ASP A 450 0.92 -10.13 22.33
N VAL A 451 1.97 -10.44 21.57
CA VAL A 451 2.89 -9.41 21.05
C VAL A 451 2.22 -8.59 19.94
N ARG A 452 2.65 -7.33 19.84
CA ARG A 452 2.43 -6.51 18.65
C ARG A 452 3.72 -6.49 17.84
N GLY A 453 3.62 -6.85 16.56
CA GLY A 453 4.83 -6.97 15.75
C GLY A 453 4.63 -6.58 14.30
N TYR A 454 5.76 -6.26 13.68
CA TYR A 454 5.89 -6.08 12.23
C TYR A 454 6.96 -7.06 11.73
N GLY A 455 6.69 -7.66 10.58
CA GLY A 455 7.69 -8.38 9.81
C GLY A 455 8.34 -7.45 8.80
N VAL A 456 9.62 -7.65 8.52
CA VAL A 456 10.31 -7.07 7.36
C VAL A 456 10.67 -8.21 6.44
N GLU A 457 10.27 -8.13 5.18
CA GLU A 457 10.49 -9.18 4.19
C GLU A 457 10.76 -8.55 2.83
N ILE A 458 11.66 -9.13 2.04
CA ILE A 458 11.99 -8.60 0.72
C ILE A 458 11.23 -9.30 -0.40
N THR A 459 10.93 -10.61 -0.23
CA THR A 459 10.34 -11.42 -1.28
C THR A 459 8.83 -11.21 -1.38
N ASP A 460 8.34 -11.09 -2.61
CA ASP A 460 6.91 -10.91 -2.89
C ASP A 460 6.07 -12.06 -2.33
N ALA A 461 6.56 -13.30 -2.46
CA ALA A 461 5.90 -14.48 -1.93
C ALA A 461 5.80 -14.46 -0.40
N GLY A 462 6.85 -14.01 0.30
CA GLY A 462 6.88 -13.84 1.75
C GLY A 462 5.91 -12.74 2.20
N VAL A 463 5.95 -11.57 1.55
CA VAL A 463 5.03 -10.45 1.82
C VAL A 463 3.57 -10.88 1.64
N ARG A 464 3.23 -11.49 0.51
CA ARG A 464 1.88 -12.01 0.25
C ARG A 464 1.43 -13.02 1.30
N SER A 465 2.31 -13.98 1.63
CA SER A 465 2.01 -15.00 2.64
C SER A 465 1.82 -14.41 4.04
N SER A 466 2.64 -13.43 4.43
CA SER A 466 2.50 -12.71 5.69
C SER A 466 1.16 -11.96 5.76
N ILE A 467 0.78 -11.25 4.69
CA ILE A 467 -0.53 -10.57 4.58
C ILE A 467 -1.67 -11.58 4.72
N ALA A 468 -1.60 -12.69 3.97
CA ALA A 468 -2.57 -13.77 4.05
C ALA A 468 -2.64 -14.38 5.45
N ASN A 469 -1.56 -14.38 6.21
CA ASN A 469 -1.47 -14.83 7.59
C ASN A 469 -1.91 -13.78 8.62
N SER A 470 -2.44 -12.63 8.17
CA SER A 470 -2.83 -11.48 9.00
C SER A 470 -1.68 -10.86 9.81
N ILE A 471 -0.46 -11.01 9.33
CA ILE A 471 0.73 -10.40 9.90
C ILE A 471 0.96 -9.04 9.24
N ASN A 472 1.30 -8.04 10.03
CA ASN A 472 1.74 -6.75 9.53
C ASN A 472 3.16 -6.91 8.97
N VAL A 473 3.33 -6.73 7.67
CA VAL A 473 4.62 -6.91 6.98
C VAL A 473 4.97 -5.65 6.18
N LEU A 474 6.23 -5.29 6.22
CA LEU A 474 6.79 -4.15 5.50
C LEU A 474 7.78 -4.70 4.47
N GLN A 475 7.47 -4.54 3.18
CA GLN A 475 8.37 -4.97 2.12
C GLN A 475 9.58 -4.06 2.07
N ARG A 476 10.76 -4.62 2.38
CA ARG A 476 12.00 -3.86 2.45
C ARG A 476 13.23 -4.77 2.36
N ASP A 477 14.26 -4.25 1.69
CA ASP A 477 15.59 -4.83 1.71
C ASP A 477 16.30 -4.49 3.05
N LEU A 478 16.69 -5.50 3.80
CA LEU A 478 17.44 -5.35 5.05
C LEU A 478 18.86 -4.84 4.83
N GLU A 479 19.45 -5.06 3.65
CA GLU A 479 20.77 -4.54 3.29
C GLU A 479 20.79 -3.01 3.18
N ALA A 480 19.64 -2.39 2.93
CA ALA A 480 19.48 -0.93 2.98
C ALA A 480 19.36 -0.38 4.41
N GLY A 481 19.46 -1.23 5.44
CA GLY A 481 19.33 -0.88 6.85
C GLY A 481 17.89 -0.66 7.31
N LEU A 482 17.75 -0.27 8.57
CA LEU A 482 16.45 -0.03 9.22
C LEU A 482 16.10 1.47 9.31
N ALA A 483 16.54 2.28 8.34
CA ALA A 483 16.18 3.69 8.25
C ALA A 483 14.65 3.84 8.24
N GLY A 484 14.11 4.79 9.00
CA GLY A 484 12.65 4.96 9.17
C GLY A 484 12.08 4.32 10.44
N PHE A 485 12.85 3.49 11.16
CA PHE A 485 12.56 3.11 12.54
C PHE A 485 13.41 3.94 13.50
N ASP A 486 12.76 4.51 14.50
CA ASP A 486 13.44 5.33 15.52
C ASP A 486 14.22 4.45 16.51
N ASP A 487 15.19 5.06 17.19
CA ASP A 487 15.99 4.38 18.21
C ASP A 487 15.10 3.86 19.34
N ASN A 488 15.32 2.59 19.76
CA ASN A 488 14.57 1.92 20.82
C ASN A 488 13.04 1.89 20.61
N SER A 489 12.57 1.93 19.37
CA SER A 489 11.14 1.89 19.03
C SER A 489 10.50 0.53 19.28
N PHE A 490 11.30 -0.54 19.36
CA PHE A 490 10.85 -1.89 19.70
C PHE A 490 11.52 -2.41 20.98
N GLU A 491 10.82 -3.28 21.71
CA GLU A 491 11.40 -3.99 22.83
C GLU A 491 12.34 -5.10 22.37
N LEU A 492 11.98 -5.80 21.28
CA LEU A 492 12.81 -6.84 20.68
C LEU A 492 12.87 -6.69 19.16
N VAL A 493 14.06 -6.90 18.62
CA VAL A 493 14.29 -7.11 17.18
C VAL A 493 14.81 -8.51 17.00
N ILE A 494 14.16 -9.30 16.15
CA ILE A 494 14.47 -10.71 15.91
C ILE A 494 15.02 -10.86 14.49
N LEU A 495 16.06 -11.66 14.31
CA LEU A 495 16.61 -12.08 13.03
C LEU A 495 16.74 -13.61 13.08
N SER A 496 15.69 -14.32 12.68
CA SER A 496 15.60 -15.76 12.82
C SER A 496 16.00 -16.48 11.55
N GLN A 497 17.11 -17.22 11.58
CA GLN A 497 17.64 -18.03 10.47
C GLN A 497 17.86 -17.22 9.16
N THR A 498 18.14 -15.93 9.28
CA THR A 498 18.38 -15.00 8.16
C THR A 498 19.81 -14.46 8.17
N LEU A 499 20.48 -14.48 9.34
CA LEU A 499 21.83 -13.90 9.51
C LEU A 499 22.83 -14.40 8.47
N GLN A 500 22.82 -15.68 8.14
CA GLN A 500 23.75 -16.29 7.21
C GLN A 500 23.57 -15.84 5.75
N ALA A 501 22.40 -15.27 5.42
CA ALA A 501 22.10 -14.74 4.08
C ALA A 501 22.43 -13.24 3.94
N MET A 502 22.75 -12.55 5.04
CA MET A 502 23.09 -11.11 5.05
C MET A 502 24.54 -10.89 4.60
N ARG A 503 24.76 -9.86 3.77
CA ARG A 503 26.12 -9.45 3.32
C ARG A 503 26.84 -8.65 4.41
N HIS A 504 26.11 -7.74 5.07
CA HIS A 504 26.66 -6.76 6.02
C HIS A 504 26.18 -7.07 7.45
N ILE A 505 26.65 -8.22 8.03
CA ILE A 505 26.23 -8.68 9.36
C ILE A 505 26.47 -7.62 10.45
N GLU A 506 27.60 -6.90 10.37
CA GLU A 506 27.96 -5.89 11.37
C GLU A 506 26.95 -4.75 11.41
N GLU A 507 26.53 -4.29 10.23
CA GLU A 507 25.60 -3.18 10.06
C GLU A 507 24.19 -3.56 10.53
N ILE A 508 23.71 -4.75 10.14
CA ILE A 508 22.37 -5.18 10.56
C ILE A 508 22.30 -5.42 12.07
N VAL A 509 23.33 -5.98 12.70
CA VAL A 509 23.36 -6.16 14.15
C VAL A 509 23.43 -4.81 14.88
N ALA A 510 24.18 -3.83 14.34
CA ALA A 510 24.21 -2.47 14.88
C ALA A 510 22.83 -1.79 14.79
N GLU A 511 22.12 -1.95 13.66
CA GLU A 511 20.78 -1.45 13.44
C GLU A 511 19.73 -2.16 14.35
N MET A 512 19.82 -3.47 14.51
CA MET A 512 19.00 -4.22 15.47
C MET A 512 19.12 -3.65 16.88
N LEU A 513 20.35 -3.32 17.30
CA LEU A 513 20.63 -2.74 18.62
C LEU A 513 20.36 -1.23 18.72
N ARG A 514 20.17 -0.54 17.60
CA ARG A 514 19.69 0.84 17.54
C ARG A 514 18.17 0.89 17.70
N VAL A 515 17.48 0.07 16.91
CA VAL A 515 16.02 0.06 16.83
C VAL A 515 15.38 -0.69 18.00
N GLY A 516 16.04 -1.75 18.49
CA GLY A 516 15.57 -2.59 19.59
C GLY A 516 16.34 -2.43 20.88
N ARG A 517 15.63 -2.60 22.02
CA ARG A 517 16.28 -2.67 23.34
C ARG A 517 17.04 -3.97 23.53
N HIS A 518 16.54 -5.05 22.94
CA HIS A 518 17.16 -6.37 22.92
C HIS A 518 17.11 -6.92 21.51
N ALA A 519 18.10 -7.71 21.13
CA ALA A 519 18.16 -8.42 19.87
C ALA A 519 18.10 -9.94 20.11
N ILE A 520 17.40 -10.66 19.23
CA ILE A 520 17.41 -12.12 19.18
C ILE A 520 17.87 -12.53 17.79
N VAL A 521 18.89 -13.40 17.74
CA VAL A 521 19.42 -13.95 16.48
C VAL A 521 19.42 -15.45 16.58
N SER A 522 19.01 -16.13 15.51
CA SER A 522 19.21 -17.57 15.37
C SER A 522 19.88 -17.92 14.04
N PHE A 523 20.78 -18.89 14.06
CA PHE A 523 21.50 -19.35 12.88
C PHE A 523 21.88 -20.83 12.98
N PRO A 524 22.02 -21.55 11.82
CA PRO A 524 22.56 -22.90 11.77
C PRO A 524 24.01 -22.92 12.25
N ASN A 525 24.33 -23.78 13.22
CA ASN A 525 25.70 -23.90 13.73
C ASN A 525 26.58 -24.71 12.75
N PHE A 526 27.45 -24.05 12.03
CA PHE A 526 28.40 -24.69 11.12
C PHE A 526 29.45 -25.53 11.85
N GLY A 527 29.68 -25.25 13.14
CA GLY A 527 30.59 -26.01 14.02
C GLY A 527 30.14 -27.41 14.41
N HIS A 528 28.93 -27.85 14.01
CA HIS A 528 28.38 -29.18 14.33
C HIS A 528 29.27 -30.29 13.81
N TRP A 529 29.44 -31.39 14.60
CA TRP A 529 30.39 -32.48 14.32
C TRP A 529 30.20 -33.14 12.93
N ARG A 530 28.96 -33.26 12.44
CA ARG A 530 28.69 -33.79 11.11
C ARG A 530 29.27 -32.94 10.00
N HIS A 531 29.17 -31.62 10.11
CA HIS A 531 29.76 -30.67 9.17
C HIS A 531 31.28 -30.74 9.17
N ARG A 532 31.91 -30.81 10.35
CA ARG A 532 33.35 -31.01 10.47
C ARG A 532 33.81 -32.30 9.82
N LEU A 533 33.05 -33.42 10.00
CA LEU A 533 33.35 -34.68 9.39
C LEU A 533 33.23 -34.67 7.85
N GLN A 534 32.24 -33.93 7.30
CA GLN A 534 32.08 -33.75 5.87
C GLN A 534 33.26 -32.98 5.28
N ILE A 535 33.67 -31.88 5.93
CA ILE A 535 34.86 -31.11 5.53
C ILE A 535 36.14 -31.97 5.59
N LEU A 536 36.34 -32.72 6.65
CA LEU A 536 37.49 -33.65 6.76
C LEU A 536 37.49 -34.72 5.64
N ARG A 537 36.34 -35.02 5.07
CA ARG A 537 36.21 -35.91 3.91
C ARG A 537 36.32 -35.20 2.57
N GLY A 538 36.67 -33.89 2.57
CA GLY A 538 36.82 -33.09 1.37
C GLY A 538 35.50 -32.68 0.70
N ARG A 539 34.38 -32.65 1.43
CA ARG A 539 33.06 -32.26 0.92
C ARG A 539 32.49 -31.07 1.68
N MET A 540 31.83 -30.16 0.97
CA MET A 540 31.03 -29.08 1.61
C MET A 540 29.84 -29.68 2.34
N PRO A 541 29.52 -29.16 3.55
CA PRO A 541 28.44 -29.69 4.36
C PRO A 541 27.06 -29.46 3.75
N VAL A 542 26.28 -30.54 3.66
CA VAL A 542 24.85 -30.49 3.37
C VAL A 542 24.13 -31.23 4.50
N SER A 543 23.10 -30.60 5.08
CA SER A 543 22.34 -31.17 6.20
C SER A 543 20.90 -30.59 6.20
N LYS A 544 20.05 -31.08 7.13
CA LYS A 544 18.69 -30.51 7.28
C LYS A 544 18.67 -29.02 7.64
N SER A 545 19.68 -28.53 8.36
CA SER A 545 19.84 -27.12 8.73
C SER A 545 20.58 -26.29 7.69
N LEU A 546 21.28 -26.95 6.75
CA LEU A 546 21.97 -26.34 5.60
C LEU A 546 21.64 -27.21 4.36
N PRO A 547 20.44 -27.08 3.79
CA PRO A 547 19.92 -28.02 2.80
C PRO A 547 20.40 -27.77 1.36
N TYR A 548 21.21 -26.75 1.13
CA TYR A 548 21.65 -26.32 -0.19
C TYR A 548 23.01 -26.89 -0.57
N ASP A 549 23.23 -27.13 -1.84
CA ASP A 549 24.56 -27.40 -2.38
C ASP A 549 25.41 -26.14 -2.41
N TRP A 550 26.74 -26.29 -2.53
CA TRP A 550 27.69 -25.20 -2.45
C TRP A 550 27.52 -24.13 -3.56
N TYR A 551 26.88 -24.47 -4.67
CA TYR A 551 26.69 -23.61 -5.84
C TYR A 551 25.31 -22.93 -5.91
N ASP A 552 24.33 -23.34 -5.11
CA ASP A 552 22.96 -22.78 -5.10
C ASP A 552 22.52 -22.26 -3.73
N THR A 553 23.44 -22.23 -2.77
CA THR A 553 23.16 -21.77 -1.41
C THR A 553 22.93 -20.25 -1.33
N PRO A 554 21.86 -19.79 -0.67
CA PRO A 554 21.69 -18.39 -0.33
C PRO A 554 22.58 -17.96 0.85
N ASN A 555 23.25 -18.91 1.52
CA ASN A 555 24.07 -18.63 2.69
C ASN A 555 25.43 -18.05 2.27
N ILE A 556 25.66 -16.78 2.58
CA ILE A 556 26.90 -16.06 2.29
C ILE A 556 27.91 -16.31 3.41
N HIS A 557 27.44 -16.36 4.66
CA HIS A 557 28.28 -16.51 5.83
C HIS A 557 27.94 -17.80 6.59
N LEU A 558 28.99 -18.50 7.00
CA LEU A 558 28.91 -19.72 7.80
C LEU A 558 29.47 -19.41 9.20
N CYS A 559 28.63 -19.48 10.22
CA CYS A 559 28.97 -19.08 11.56
C CYS A 559 28.95 -20.29 12.51
N THR A 560 29.88 -20.34 13.46
CA THR A 560 29.84 -21.27 14.60
C THR A 560 29.40 -20.56 15.87
N VAL A 561 29.00 -21.33 16.89
CA VAL A 561 28.70 -20.76 18.23
C VAL A 561 29.88 -19.96 18.79
N ALA A 562 31.10 -20.46 18.61
CA ALA A 562 32.31 -19.79 19.15
C ALA A 562 32.61 -18.47 18.39
N ASP A 563 32.43 -18.47 17.06
CA ASP A 563 32.66 -17.25 16.26
C ASP A 563 31.66 -16.16 16.62
N PHE A 564 30.38 -16.52 16.84
CA PHE A 564 29.36 -15.54 17.20
C PHE A 564 29.52 -15.00 18.61
N ASP A 565 29.98 -15.84 19.58
CA ASP A 565 30.39 -15.37 20.92
C ASP A 565 31.49 -14.29 20.82
N ALA A 566 32.56 -14.58 20.05
CA ALA A 566 33.66 -13.64 19.83
C ALA A 566 33.22 -12.36 19.08
N PHE A 567 32.34 -12.50 18.10
CA PHE A 567 31.78 -11.37 17.36
C PHE A 567 31.01 -10.43 18.30
N LEU A 568 30.07 -10.94 19.10
CA LEU A 568 29.28 -10.15 20.06
C LEU A 568 30.17 -9.45 21.10
N GLU A 569 31.20 -10.15 21.59
CA GLU A 569 32.15 -9.55 22.52
C GLU A 569 32.92 -8.39 21.89
N SER A 570 33.41 -8.57 20.66
CA SER A 570 34.13 -7.53 19.90
C SER A 570 33.29 -6.28 19.63
N ARG A 571 31.95 -6.43 19.56
CA ARG A 571 30.99 -5.33 19.36
C ARG A 571 30.47 -4.71 20.67
N GLY A 572 31.03 -5.10 21.80
CA GLY A 572 30.62 -4.58 23.12
C GLY A 572 29.19 -4.98 23.51
N CYS A 573 28.75 -6.13 23.04
CA CYS A 573 27.44 -6.69 23.38
C CYS A 573 27.52 -7.50 24.67
N GLU A 574 26.39 -7.60 25.36
CA GLU A 574 26.18 -8.46 26.53
C GLU A 574 25.20 -9.57 26.10
N ILE A 575 25.66 -10.84 26.16
CA ILE A 575 24.81 -12.00 25.94
C ILE A 575 23.96 -12.23 27.17
N GLU A 576 22.66 -12.08 27.08
CA GLU A 576 21.71 -12.31 28.15
C GLU A 576 21.31 -13.77 28.25
N ASN A 577 21.04 -14.40 27.11
CA ASN A 577 20.63 -15.78 27.02
C ASN A 577 21.21 -16.45 25.78
N ARG A 578 21.53 -17.72 25.89
CA ARG A 578 21.93 -18.58 24.78
C ARG A 578 21.31 -19.97 24.91
N VAL A 579 20.70 -20.45 23.87
CA VAL A 579 20.22 -21.82 23.75
C VAL A 579 20.74 -22.40 22.43
N VAL A 580 21.26 -23.64 22.50
CA VAL A 580 21.67 -24.38 21.32
C VAL A 580 20.83 -25.64 21.25
N LEU A 581 20.23 -25.90 20.09
CA LEU A 581 19.31 -27.02 19.87
C LEU A 581 19.94 -28.07 18.95
N ALA A 582 19.66 -29.34 19.22
CA ALA A 582 19.87 -30.44 18.32
C ALA A 582 18.62 -31.32 18.31
N GLN A 583 18.08 -31.62 17.13
CA GLN A 583 16.84 -32.38 16.96
C GLN A 583 15.67 -31.90 17.83
N GLY A 584 15.61 -30.58 18.05
CA GLY A 584 14.58 -29.93 18.85
C GLY A 584 14.81 -29.95 20.37
N ALA A 585 15.88 -30.61 20.87
CA ALA A 585 16.24 -30.62 22.29
C ALA A 585 17.41 -29.66 22.60
N GLN A 586 17.44 -29.11 23.81
CA GLN A 586 18.53 -28.24 24.24
C GLN A 586 19.80 -29.04 24.50
N VAL A 587 20.94 -28.55 24.01
CA VAL A 587 22.28 -29.12 24.20
C VAL A 587 23.09 -28.23 25.13
N SER A 588 23.46 -28.76 26.28
CA SER A 588 24.27 -28.06 27.30
C SER A 588 25.74 -28.43 27.24
N VAL A 589 26.06 -29.68 26.80
CA VAL A 589 27.43 -30.20 26.74
C VAL A 589 28.01 -29.99 25.34
N ALA A 590 29.19 -29.38 25.26
CA ALA A 590 29.88 -29.09 24.00
C ALA A 590 28.95 -28.51 22.88
N PRO A 591 28.23 -27.41 23.18
CA PRO A 591 27.16 -26.91 22.29
C PRO A 591 27.66 -26.56 20.90
N ASN A 592 28.90 -26.06 20.74
CA ASN A 592 29.51 -25.78 19.44
C ASN A 592 29.78 -27.04 18.59
N LEU A 593 29.89 -28.24 19.25
CA LEU A 593 30.14 -29.52 18.58
C LEU A 593 28.86 -30.30 18.31
N LEU A 594 27.94 -30.33 19.28
CA LEU A 594 26.77 -31.18 19.27
C LEU A 594 25.48 -30.46 18.84
N GLY A 595 25.47 -29.15 18.83
CA GLY A 595 24.31 -28.35 18.49
C GLY A 595 24.18 -28.05 17.00
N GLU A 596 22.95 -28.08 16.50
CA GLU A 596 22.58 -27.85 15.08
C GLU A 596 22.13 -26.41 14.84
N LEU A 597 21.44 -25.78 15.80
CA LEU A 597 20.87 -24.43 15.72
C LEU A 597 21.22 -23.65 16.98
N ALA A 598 21.78 -22.47 16.82
CA ALA A 598 22.08 -21.55 17.93
C ALA A 598 21.07 -20.41 17.97
N ILE A 599 20.66 -20.04 19.17
CA ILE A 599 19.73 -18.91 19.43
C ILE A 599 20.35 -18.06 20.52
N TYR A 600 20.45 -16.78 20.27
CA TYR A 600 21.03 -15.79 21.20
C TYR A 600 20.04 -14.68 21.46
N ARG A 601 19.99 -14.23 22.76
CA ARG A 601 19.43 -12.94 23.15
C ARG A 601 20.54 -12.09 23.72
N PHE A 602 20.70 -10.86 23.22
CA PHE A 602 21.76 -9.96 23.63
C PHE A 602 21.31 -8.49 23.52
N ARG A 603 22.12 -7.62 24.15
CA ARG A 603 21.90 -6.16 24.10
C ARG A 603 23.23 -5.42 24.07
N ARG A 604 23.22 -4.10 23.89
CA ARG A 604 24.41 -3.27 24.11
C ARG A 604 24.82 -3.31 25.58
N ARG A 605 26.11 -3.49 25.85
CA ARG A 605 26.65 -3.38 27.22
C ARG A 605 26.45 -1.94 27.69
N ARG A 606 25.81 -1.75 28.84
CA ARG A 606 25.67 -0.43 29.44
C ARG A 606 27.05 0.09 29.81
N ALA A 607 27.40 1.33 29.44
CA ALA A 607 28.59 1.99 29.95
C ALA A 607 28.51 1.99 31.48
N ARG A 608 29.53 1.45 32.15
CA ARG A 608 29.65 1.60 33.59
C ARG A 608 29.75 3.10 33.89
N THR A 609 28.73 3.69 34.47
CA THR A 609 28.80 4.99 35.10
C THR A 609 29.85 4.86 36.21
N MET A 610 31.03 5.41 36.01
CA MET A 610 32.01 5.60 37.08
C MET A 610 31.42 6.64 38.05
N GLY A 611 30.53 6.17 38.91
CA GLY A 611 30.10 6.90 40.09
C GLY A 611 31.15 6.73 41.19
N GLY A 612 31.96 7.73 41.35
CA GLY A 612 32.99 7.77 42.37
C GLY A 612 33.61 9.14 42.51
N SER A 613 32.80 10.16 42.82
CA SER A 613 33.33 11.39 43.39
C SER A 613 33.90 11.06 44.79
N ARG A 614 35.23 10.90 44.89
CA ARG A 614 35.93 11.03 46.16
C ARG A 614 35.74 12.47 46.62
N GLU A 615 34.86 12.69 47.57
CA GLU A 615 34.92 13.86 48.45
C GLU A 615 36.25 13.83 49.20
N THR A 616 37.22 14.62 48.72
CA THR A 616 38.35 15.02 49.52
C THR A 616 37.88 16.11 50.48
N SER A 617 37.60 15.71 51.71
CA SER A 617 37.46 16.66 52.81
C SER A 617 38.81 17.35 53.04
N VAL A 618 38.91 18.62 52.70
CA VAL A 618 39.95 19.52 53.19
C VAL A 618 39.40 20.16 54.46
N ARG A 619 39.91 19.71 55.63
CA ARG A 619 39.85 20.47 56.89
C ARG A 619 40.91 21.56 56.80
N THR A 620 40.52 22.80 56.90
CA THR A 620 41.05 23.86 57.80
C THR A 620 40.06 25.01 57.86
#